data_2b52f71e0017c8a97570b5e50bc5e24d
#
_entry.id   2b52f71e0017c8a97570b5e50bc5e24d
#
_cell.length_a   1.000
_cell.length_b   1.000
_cell.length_c   1.000
_cell.angle_alpha   90.00
_cell.angle_beta   90.00
_cell.angle_gamma   90.00
#
_symmetry.space_group_name_H-M   'P 1'
#
loop_
_entity.id
_entity.type
_entity.pdbx_description
1 polymer ?
#
loop_
_entity_poly.entity_id
_entity_poly.type
_entity_poly.pdbx_seq_one_letter_code
_entity_poly.pdbx_strand_id
1 'polypeptide(L)'
;MTRHFPMTRPRRLRSDDFSRRLVRETTLTPSDLIYPTFVIEGTNQTQSIDSMPGVTRKTIDLWLEDAWQAAELGIPLIALFPVVPAARKSLTAEESYRICPA
;
A
#
# COMPACT_ATOMS: atom_id res chain seq x y z
N MET A 1 4.54 25.94 42.07
CA MET A 1 3.43 25.51 41.21
C MET A 1 3.77 24.16 40.59
N THR A 2 3.16 23.11 41.04
CA THR A 2 3.40 21.75 40.54
C THR A 2 2.63 21.56 39.22
N ARG A 3 3.36 21.23 38.16
CA ARG A 3 2.78 20.95 36.84
C ARG A 3 2.42 19.46 36.75
N HIS A 4 1.16 19.16 36.63
CA HIS A 4 0.67 17.78 36.51
C HIS A 4 -0.02 17.52 35.19
N PHE A 5 0.31 16.39 34.56
CA PHE A 5 -0.48 15.84 33.47
C PHE A 5 -1.86 15.38 34.02
N PRO A 6 -3.00 15.62 33.35
CA PRO A 6 -3.16 16.21 32.01
C PRO A 6 -3.31 17.75 31.99
N MET A 7 -3.33 18.41 33.15
CA MET A 7 -3.57 19.85 33.28
C MET A 7 -2.49 20.69 32.58
N THR A 8 -1.23 20.24 32.61
CA THR A 8 -0.12 20.89 31.94
C THR A 8 0.50 19.94 30.91
N ARG A 9 0.48 20.37 29.65
CA ARG A 9 1.08 19.63 28.51
C ARG A 9 2.08 20.54 27.81
N PRO A 10 3.38 20.48 28.13
CA PRO A 10 4.40 21.24 27.41
C PRO A 10 4.44 20.78 25.94
N ARG A 11 4.21 21.72 25.01
CA ARG A 11 4.16 21.42 23.56
C ARG A 11 5.13 22.27 22.73
N ARG A 12 6.13 22.89 23.35
CA ARG A 12 7.11 23.77 22.67
C ARG A 12 7.79 23.08 21.48
N LEU A 13 8.15 21.81 21.65
CA LEU A 13 8.80 21.02 20.60
C LEU A 13 7.86 20.60 19.46
N ARG A 14 6.56 20.92 19.57
CA ARG A 14 5.54 20.63 18.55
C ARG A 14 4.94 21.88 17.92
N SER A 15 5.35 23.08 18.35
CA SER A 15 4.78 24.35 17.86
C SER A 15 5.13 24.62 16.41
N ASP A 16 6.38 24.39 16.03
CA ASP A 16 6.92 24.75 14.73
C ASP A 16 7.43 23.53 13.96
N ASP A 17 7.50 23.65 12.65
CA ASP A 17 7.95 22.54 11.79
C ASP A 17 9.39 22.13 12.10
N PHE A 18 10.30 23.09 12.27
CA PHE A 18 11.70 22.78 12.57
C PHE A 18 11.87 22.01 13.88
N SER A 19 11.13 22.40 14.93
CA SER A 19 11.21 21.72 16.23
C SER A 19 10.62 20.32 16.17
N ARG A 20 9.52 20.11 15.42
CA ARG A 20 8.97 18.78 15.18
C ARG A 20 9.95 17.88 14.43
N ARG A 21 10.65 18.41 13.42
CA ARG A 21 11.70 17.65 12.69
C ARG A 21 12.86 17.26 13.58
N LEU A 22 13.27 18.17 14.48
CA LEU A 22 14.39 17.94 15.38
C LEU A 22 14.15 16.78 16.35
N VAL A 23 12.91 16.65 16.87
CA VAL A 23 12.55 15.64 17.88
C VAL A 23 11.84 14.41 17.28
N ARG A 24 11.79 14.31 15.97
CA ARG A 24 11.15 13.18 15.29
C ARG A 24 11.93 11.88 15.53
N GLU A 25 11.29 10.89 16.12
CA GLU A 25 11.88 9.57 16.39
C GLU A 25 11.78 8.63 15.19
N THR A 26 10.68 8.76 14.43
CA THR A 26 10.43 7.92 13.25
C THR A 26 10.33 8.75 11.99
N THR A 27 10.92 8.29 10.90
CA THR A 27 10.84 8.91 9.57
C THR A 27 10.30 7.90 8.58
N LEU A 28 9.26 8.27 7.85
CA LEU A 28 8.72 7.47 6.75
C LEU A 28 9.35 7.92 5.44
N THR A 29 9.92 6.97 4.73
CA THR A 29 10.53 7.18 3.39
C THR A 29 9.88 6.25 2.38
N PRO A 30 10.03 6.50 1.06
CA PRO A 30 9.56 5.56 0.04
C PRO A 30 10.11 4.14 0.23
N SER A 31 11.32 4.01 0.79
CA SER A 31 11.96 2.70 1.07
C SER A 31 11.23 1.86 2.13
N ASP A 32 10.34 2.47 2.90
CA ASP A 32 9.53 1.79 3.91
C ASP A 32 8.20 1.26 3.35
N LEU A 33 7.91 1.51 2.07
CA LEU A 33 6.62 1.21 1.46
C LEU A 33 6.67 -0.07 0.63
N ILE A 34 5.55 -0.80 0.67
CA ILE A 34 5.25 -1.90 -0.25
C ILE A 34 3.97 -1.49 -0.98
N TYR A 35 3.98 -1.55 -2.31
CA TYR A 35 2.81 -1.22 -3.12
C TYR A 35 2.00 -2.48 -3.47
N PRO A 36 0.85 -2.72 -2.82
CA PRO A 36 -0.03 -3.83 -3.15
C PRO A 36 -0.87 -3.50 -4.39
N THR A 37 -0.97 -4.45 -5.31
CA THR A 37 -1.75 -4.29 -6.54
C THR A 37 -2.56 -5.54 -6.86
N PHE A 38 -3.70 -5.35 -7.52
CA PHE A 38 -4.59 -6.43 -7.91
C PHE A 38 -4.60 -6.58 -9.43
N VAL A 39 -4.27 -7.77 -9.91
CA VAL A 39 -4.16 -8.07 -11.34
C VAL A 39 -5.26 -9.03 -11.75
N ILE A 40 -5.90 -8.72 -12.89
CA ILE A 40 -6.93 -9.56 -13.53
C ILE A 40 -6.45 -10.05 -14.89
N GLU A 41 -7.03 -11.16 -15.33
CA GLU A 41 -6.84 -11.67 -16.68
C GLU A 41 -7.51 -10.76 -17.73
N GLY A 42 -6.97 -10.73 -18.94
CA GLY A 42 -7.50 -9.98 -20.07
C GLY A 42 -6.53 -8.90 -20.58
N THR A 43 -7.08 -7.99 -21.36
CA THR A 43 -6.33 -6.89 -21.98
C THR A 43 -7.16 -5.60 -21.89
N ASN A 44 -6.52 -4.51 -21.53
CA ASN A 44 -7.09 -3.17 -21.46
C ASN A 44 -8.38 -3.08 -20.62
N GLN A 45 -8.40 -3.75 -19.47
CA GLN A 45 -9.55 -3.78 -18.57
C GLN A 45 -9.19 -3.26 -17.18
N THR A 46 -10.16 -2.55 -16.60
CA THR A 46 -10.08 -2.02 -15.23
C THR A 46 -11.39 -2.32 -14.51
N GLN A 47 -11.31 -2.78 -13.27
CA GLN A 47 -12.47 -3.03 -12.41
C GLN A 47 -12.31 -2.28 -11.10
N SER A 48 -13.35 -1.56 -10.71
CA SER A 48 -13.39 -0.94 -9.37
C SER A 48 -13.59 -1.99 -8.28
N ILE A 49 -13.15 -1.66 -7.08
CA ILE A 49 -13.38 -2.46 -5.87
C ILE A 49 -14.27 -1.65 -4.96
N ASP A 50 -15.53 -2.06 -4.79
CA ASP A 50 -16.54 -1.29 -4.05
C ASP A 50 -16.15 -1.06 -2.59
N SER A 51 -15.49 -2.04 -1.97
CA SER A 51 -15.01 -1.95 -0.58
C SER A 51 -13.74 -1.11 -0.41
N MET A 52 -13.07 -0.73 -1.50
CA MET A 52 -11.81 0.02 -1.49
C MET A 52 -11.88 1.19 -2.48
N PRO A 53 -12.57 2.29 -2.14
CA PRO A 53 -12.69 3.45 -3.04
C PRO A 53 -11.33 3.97 -3.49
N GLY A 54 -11.18 4.20 -4.81
CA GLY A 54 -9.92 4.67 -5.41
C GLY A 54 -8.91 3.57 -5.74
N VAL A 55 -9.18 2.32 -5.35
CA VAL A 55 -8.35 1.16 -5.72
C VAL A 55 -9.04 0.38 -6.83
N THR A 56 -8.29 0.00 -7.84
CA THR A 56 -8.80 -0.74 -8.99
C THR A 56 -7.99 -2.00 -9.25
N ARG A 57 -8.65 -3.00 -9.81
CA ARG A 57 -8.01 -4.16 -10.41
C ARG A 57 -7.71 -3.83 -11.87
N LYS A 58 -6.53 -4.15 -12.34
CA LYS A 58 -6.10 -3.84 -13.71
C LYS A 58 -5.55 -5.09 -14.39
N THR A 59 -5.66 -5.14 -15.71
CA THR A 59 -4.91 -6.09 -16.52
C THR A 59 -3.43 -5.74 -16.55
N ILE A 60 -2.57 -6.70 -16.87
CA ILE A 60 -1.10 -6.55 -16.79
C ILE A 60 -0.60 -5.38 -17.64
N ASP A 61 -1.16 -5.17 -18.80
CA ASP A 61 -0.82 -4.07 -19.71
C ASP A 61 -1.01 -2.70 -19.06
N LEU A 62 -2.14 -2.47 -18.41
CA LEU A 62 -2.43 -1.23 -17.69
C LEU A 62 -1.67 -1.13 -16.36
N TRP A 63 -1.41 -2.25 -15.74
CA TRP A 63 -0.65 -2.31 -14.48
C TRP A 63 0.82 -1.92 -14.66
N LEU A 64 1.42 -2.17 -15.81
CA LEU A 64 2.81 -1.80 -16.09
C LEU A 64 3.08 -0.30 -15.89
N GLU A 65 2.12 0.55 -16.22
CA GLU A 65 2.24 1.99 -16.00
C GLU A 65 2.31 2.33 -14.50
N ASP A 66 1.45 1.70 -13.69
CA ASP A 66 1.47 1.88 -12.23
C ASP A 66 2.77 1.38 -11.62
N ALA A 67 3.29 0.25 -12.11
CA ALA A 67 4.57 -0.30 -11.68
C ALA A 67 5.73 0.65 -11.99
N TRP A 68 5.71 1.26 -13.16
CA TRP A 68 6.71 2.25 -13.55
C TRP A 68 6.67 3.48 -12.63
N GLN A 69 5.48 4.02 -12.37
CA GLN A 69 5.32 5.15 -11.45
C GLN A 69 5.80 4.82 -10.03
N ALA A 70 5.48 3.62 -9.53
CA ALA A 70 5.96 3.17 -8.23
C ALA A 70 7.49 3.12 -8.16
N ALA A 71 8.14 2.66 -9.22
CA ALA A 71 9.60 2.63 -9.32
C ALA A 71 10.20 4.05 -9.35
N GLU A 72 9.61 4.97 -10.11
CA GLU A 72 10.05 6.37 -10.15
C GLU A 72 9.92 7.06 -8.78
N LEU A 73 8.89 6.73 -8.01
CA LEU A 73 8.70 7.23 -6.65
C LEU A 73 9.65 6.60 -5.62
N GLY A 74 10.47 5.62 -6.03
CA GLY A 74 11.43 4.96 -5.17
C GLY A 74 10.85 3.89 -4.26
N ILE A 75 9.67 3.36 -4.58
CA ILE A 75 9.06 2.25 -3.82
C ILE A 75 9.80 0.95 -4.20
N PRO A 76 10.45 0.27 -3.24
CA PRO A 76 11.36 -0.83 -3.55
C PRO A 76 10.67 -2.16 -3.83
N LEU A 77 9.40 -2.32 -3.44
CA LEU A 77 8.72 -3.60 -3.51
C LEU A 77 7.25 -3.44 -3.91
N ILE A 78 6.82 -4.29 -4.85
CA ILE A 78 5.42 -4.41 -5.26
C ILE A 78 4.91 -5.79 -4.82
N ALA A 79 3.75 -5.81 -4.17
CA ALA A 79 3.04 -7.04 -3.83
C ALA A 79 1.94 -7.28 -4.88
N LEU A 80 2.09 -8.31 -5.67
CA LEU A 80 1.18 -8.65 -6.76
C LEU A 80 0.15 -9.67 -6.30
N PHE A 81 -1.13 -9.30 -6.35
CA PHE A 81 -2.24 -10.17 -5.99
C PHE A 81 -3.07 -10.51 -7.23
N PRO A 82 -2.98 -11.74 -7.76
CA PRO A 82 -3.85 -12.20 -8.83
C PRO A 82 -5.28 -12.37 -8.29
N VAL A 83 -6.25 -11.93 -9.07
CA VAL A 83 -7.68 -12.09 -8.73
C VAL A 83 -8.17 -13.42 -9.28
N VAL A 84 -8.46 -14.37 -8.39
CA VAL A 84 -9.01 -15.67 -8.75
C VAL A 84 -10.53 -15.55 -8.84
N PRO A 85 -11.16 -15.95 -9.97
CA PRO A 85 -12.61 -15.99 -10.09
C PRO A 85 -13.27 -16.86 -9.02
N ALA A 86 -14.45 -16.46 -8.55
CA ALA A 86 -15.15 -17.15 -7.46
C ALA A 86 -15.37 -18.65 -7.77
N ALA A 87 -15.63 -19.01 -9.03
CA ALA A 87 -15.81 -20.38 -9.47
C ALA A 87 -14.58 -21.28 -9.32
N ARG A 88 -13.38 -20.68 -9.24
CA ARG A 88 -12.10 -21.38 -9.05
C ARG A 88 -11.61 -21.38 -7.62
N LYS A 89 -12.31 -20.69 -6.70
CA LYS A 89 -11.96 -20.67 -5.29
C LYS A 89 -12.42 -21.96 -4.61
N SER A 90 -11.51 -22.60 -3.89
CA SER A 90 -11.79 -23.79 -3.09
C SER A 90 -11.25 -23.62 -1.67
N LEU A 91 -11.72 -24.43 -0.73
CA LEU A 91 -11.22 -24.43 0.65
C LEU A 91 -9.75 -24.85 0.74
N THR A 92 -9.26 -25.59 -0.23
CA THR A 92 -7.87 -26.08 -0.33
C THR A 92 -6.96 -25.14 -1.13
N ALA A 93 -7.50 -24.04 -1.68
CA ALA A 93 -6.77 -23.03 -2.45
C ALA A 93 -5.93 -23.60 -3.61
N GLU A 94 -6.43 -24.63 -4.30
CA GLU A 94 -5.71 -25.35 -5.36
C GLU A 94 -5.26 -24.45 -6.51
N GLU A 95 -6.05 -23.43 -6.84
CA GLU A 95 -5.72 -22.52 -7.94
C GLU A 95 -4.44 -21.72 -7.67
N SER A 96 -4.13 -21.43 -6.42
CA SER A 96 -2.89 -20.72 -6.06
C SER A 96 -1.63 -21.53 -6.36
N TYR A 97 -1.71 -22.85 -6.38
CA TYR A 97 -0.60 -23.73 -6.77
C TYR A 97 -0.46 -23.88 -8.28
N ARG A 98 -1.53 -23.66 -9.04
CA ARG A 98 -1.51 -23.77 -10.50
C ARG A 98 -0.94 -22.52 -11.17
N ILE A 99 -1.11 -21.36 -10.55
CA ILE A 99 -0.68 -20.06 -11.09
C ILE A 99 0.82 -19.86 -10.96
N CYS A 100 1.49 -20.58 -10.07
CA CYS A 100 2.94 -20.60 -9.94
C CYS A 100 3.48 -21.95 -10.45
N PRO A 101 3.75 -22.10 -11.76
CA PRO A 101 4.57 -23.22 -12.20
C PRO A 101 5.96 -23.05 -11.62
N ALA A 102 6.45 -24.13 -11.01
CA ALA A 102 7.81 -24.20 -10.47
C ALA A 102 8.87 -24.02 -11.58
#